data_0b2eb5c21a9ad2d966284532e7f5868b
#
_entry.id   0b2eb5c21a9ad2d966284532e7f5868b
#
_cell.length_a   1.000
_cell.length_b   1.000
_cell.length_c   1.000
_cell.angle_alpha   90.00
_cell.angle_beta   90.00
_cell.angle_gamma   90.00
#
_symmetry.space_group_name_H-M   'P 1'
#
loop_
_entity.id
_entity.type
_entity.pdbx_description
1 polymer ?
#
loop_
_entity_poly.entity_id
_entity_poly.type
_entity_poly.pdbx_seq_one_letter_code
_entity_poly.pdbx_strand_id
1 'polypeptide(L)'
;MNPDWKLEEVKPMKNPLLLTKEELNLFLASFPNWKLERRAQDGIEILTRSYQFTTFIQAFGYLSKIGLLSEKLDHHAEIYNLYGLVKLTVFTHTTKNLTHLDRLFAYQAELLL
;
A
#
# COMPACT_ATOMS: atom_id res chain seq x y z
N MET A 1 -20.04 -11.57 -4.11
CA MET A 1 -18.79 -12.32 -4.33
C MET A 1 -17.60 -11.46 -3.92
N ASN A 2 -16.69 -12.02 -3.13
CA ASN A 2 -15.49 -11.28 -2.74
C ASN A 2 -14.51 -11.21 -3.91
N PRO A 3 -13.88 -10.03 -4.15
CA PRO A 3 -12.80 -9.95 -5.12
C PRO A 3 -11.66 -10.91 -4.74
N ASP A 4 -11.01 -11.50 -5.76
CA ASP A 4 -9.94 -12.49 -5.55
C ASP A 4 -8.80 -11.94 -4.69
N TRP A 5 -8.50 -10.64 -4.81
CA TRP A 5 -7.41 -10.04 -4.06
C TRP A 5 -7.63 -10.05 -2.53
N LYS A 6 -8.87 -10.18 -2.07
CA LYS A 6 -9.15 -10.34 -0.63
C LYS A 6 -8.78 -11.71 -0.10
N LEU A 7 -8.58 -12.67 -1.00
CA LEU A 7 -8.24 -14.05 -0.66
C LEU A 7 -6.75 -14.34 -0.82
N GLU A 8 -5.96 -13.36 -1.22
CA GLU A 8 -4.52 -13.52 -1.40
C GLU A 8 -3.83 -13.83 -0.07
N GLU A 9 -2.90 -14.78 -0.09
CA GLU A 9 -2.11 -15.09 1.09
C GLU A 9 -1.15 -13.95 1.40
N VAL A 10 -0.96 -13.67 2.69
CA VAL A 10 -0.07 -12.60 3.14
C VAL A 10 1.35 -13.15 3.22
N LYS A 11 2.03 -13.15 2.10
CA LYS A 11 3.38 -13.70 1.93
C LYS A 11 4.09 -12.99 0.79
N PRO A 12 5.44 -13.09 0.71
CA PRO A 12 6.16 -12.50 -0.43
C PRO A 12 5.68 -13.05 -1.77
N MET A 13 5.68 -12.19 -2.78
CA MET A 13 5.42 -12.58 -4.16
C MET A 13 6.71 -12.48 -4.95
N LYS A 14 7.20 -13.60 -5.50
CA LYS A 14 8.49 -13.63 -6.19
C LYS A 14 8.47 -12.84 -7.50
N ASN A 15 7.44 -13.01 -8.31
CA ASN A 15 7.27 -12.31 -9.58
C ASN A 15 5.83 -11.81 -9.68
N PRO A 16 5.50 -10.74 -8.94
CA PRO A 16 4.11 -10.28 -8.90
C PRO A 16 3.67 -9.78 -10.27
N LEU A 17 2.44 -10.13 -10.63
CA LEU A 17 1.84 -9.69 -11.88
C LEU A 17 1.52 -8.20 -11.82
N LEU A 18 1.64 -7.52 -12.95
CA LEU A 18 1.23 -6.14 -13.07
C LEU A 18 -0.26 -6.00 -12.81
N LEU A 19 -0.65 -4.95 -12.07
CA LEU A 19 -2.06 -4.61 -11.93
C LEU A 19 -2.60 -4.11 -13.26
N THR A 20 -3.71 -4.66 -13.70
CA THR A 20 -4.42 -4.08 -14.82
C THR A 20 -5.13 -2.81 -14.37
N LYS A 21 -5.47 -1.96 -15.33
CA LYS A 21 -6.21 -0.74 -15.03
C LYS A 21 -7.56 -1.05 -14.38
N GLU A 22 -8.22 -2.11 -14.83
CA GLU A 22 -9.51 -2.54 -14.26
C GLU A 22 -9.36 -2.99 -12.81
N GLU A 23 -8.34 -3.79 -12.51
CA GLU A 23 -8.06 -4.25 -11.16
C GLU A 23 -7.76 -3.07 -10.23
N LEU A 24 -6.97 -2.12 -10.70
CA LEU A 24 -6.64 -0.92 -9.94
C LEU A 24 -7.89 -0.08 -9.67
N ASN A 25 -8.73 0.13 -10.66
CA ASN A 25 -9.97 0.90 -10.52
C ASN A 25 -10.92 0.25 -9.51
N LEU A 26 -11.03 -1.07 -9.53
CA LEU A 26 -11.86 -1.82 -8.57
C LEU A 26 -11.33 -1.62 -7.13
N PHE A 27 -10.02 -1.70 -6.97
CA PHE A 27 -9.42 -1.51 -5.65
C PHE A 27 -9.68 -0.09 -5.13
N LEU A 28 -9.45 0.92 -5.96
CA LEU A 28 -9.63 2.32 -5.58
C LEU A 28 -11.10 2.65 -5.31
N ALA A 29 -12.02 2.00 -6.00
CA ALA A 29 -13.45 2.15 -5.73
C ALA A 29 -13.82 1.60 -4.35
N SER A 30 -13.18 0.49 -3.94
CA SER A 30 -13.40 -0.13 -2.63
C SER A 30 -12.68 0.62 -1.50
N PHE A 31 -11.54 1.24 -1.80
CA PHE A 31 -10.71 1.94 -0.83
C PHE A 31 -10.36 3.33 -1.35
N PRO A 32 -11.34 4.27 -1.36
CA PRO A 32 -11.17 5.57 -2.03
C PRO A 32 -10.17 6.50 -1.32
N ASN A 33 -9.72 6.15 -0.13
CA ASN A 33 -8.68 6.93 0.55
C ASN A 33 -7.28 6.63 0.02
N TRP A 34 -7.11 5.54 -0.70
CA TRP A 34 -5.90 5.30 -1.49
C TRP A 34 -5.99 6.09 -2.78
N LYS A 35 -4.88 6.71 -3.17
CA LYS A 35 -4.83 7.56 -4.37
C LYS A 35 -3.78 7.03 -5.33
N LEU A 36 -4.12 7.06 -6.62
CA LEU A 36 -3.15 6.81 -7.68
C LEU A 36 -2.51 8.15 -8.03
N GLU A 37 -1.19 8.21 -7.93
CA GLU A 37 -0.41 9.40 -8.27
C GLU A 37 0.72 9.02 -9.20
N ARG A 38 1.23 10.00 -9.94
CA ARG A 38 2.40 9.84 -10.79
C ARG A 38 3.51 10.70 -10.20
N ARG A 39 4.65 10.09 -9.87
CA ARG A 39 5.77 10.83 -9.28
C ARG A 39 6.37 11.78 -10.29
N ALA A 40 6.63 13.02 -9.85
CA ALA A 40 7.16 14.06 -10.73
C ALA A 40 8.59 13.74 -11.20
N GLN A 41 9.41 13.15 -10.32
CA GLN A 41 10.83 12.93 -10.64
C GLN A 41 11.08 11.86 -11.69
N ASP A 42 10.18 10.87 -11.85
CA ASP A 42 10.43 9.74 -12.75
C ASP A 42 9.19 9.25 -13.50
N GLY A 43 8.02 9.83 -13.23
CA GLY A 43 6.78 9.44 -13.90
C GLY A 43 6.22 8.09 -13.47
N ILE A 44 6.76 7.47 -12.42
CA ILE A 44 6.29 6.17 -11.94
C ILE A 44 4.93 6.35 -11.27
N GLU A 45 3.98 5.46 -11.59
CA GLU A 45 2.70 5.43 -10.92
C GLU A 45 2.85 4.77 -9.54
N ILE A 46 2.30 5.44 -8.53
CA ILE A 46 2.37 5.02 -7.14
C ILE A 46 1.00 5.04 -6.50
N LEU A 47 0.80 4.21 -5.47
CA LEU A 47 -0.37 4.29 -4.61
C LEU A 47 0.02 4.98 -3.31
N THR A 48 -0.75 5.99 -2.92
CA THR A 48 -0.50 6.74 -1.69
C THR A 48 -1.71 6.73 -0.78
N ARG A 49 -1.45 6.77 0.51
CA ARG A 49 -2.50 6.82 1.52
C ARG A 49 -2.00 7.69 2.68
N SER A 50 -2.79 8.70 3.06
CA SER A 50 -2.49 9.53 4.22
C SER A 50 -3.47 9.20 5.34
N TYR A 51 -2.95 9.15 6.56
CA TYR A 51 -3.72 8.89 7.78
C TYR A 51 -3.45 10.03 8.76
N GLN A 52 -4.50 10.51 9.42
CA GLN A 52 -4.34 11.50 10.47
C GLN A 52 -4.78 10.89 11.79
N PHE A 53 -3.80 10.54 12.61
CA PHE A 53 -4.05 10.04 13.95
C PHE A 53 -4.11 11.19 14.95
N THR A 54 -4.81 10.99 16.06
CA THR A 54 -4.97 12.03 17.08
C THR A 54 -3.66 12.28 17.83
N THR A 55 -2.84 11.22 18.02
CA THR A 55 -1.59 11.31 18.78
C THR A 55 -0.45 10.66 18.02
N PHE A 56 0.78 11.05 18.37
CA PHE A 56 1.98 10.39 17.83
C PHE A 56 2.03 8.92 18.22
N ILE A 57 1.60 8.57 19.44
CA ILE A 57 1.62 7.17 19.89
C ILE A 57 0.73 6.30 19.01
N GLN A 58 -0.43 6.80 18.65
CA GLN A 58 -1.33 6.08 17.73
C GLN A 58 -0.69 5.91 16.36
N ALA A 59 -0.06 6.98 15.84
CA ALA A 59 0.64 6.94 14.57
C ALA A 59 1.79 5.93 14.61
N PHE A 60 2.60 5.98 15.66
CA PHE A 60 3.76 5.11 15.79
C PHE A 60 3.35 3.63 15.99
N GLY A 61 2.27 3.39 16.73
CA GLY A 61 1.70 2.06 16.85
C GLY A 61 1.29 1.49 15.51
N TYR A 62 0.63 2.29 14.68
CA TYR A 62 0.27 1.88 13.32
C TYR A 62 1.51 1.62 12.48
N LEU A 63 2.51 2.51 12.54
CA LEU A 63 3.76 2.34 11.80
C LEU A 63 4.49 1.06 12.17
N SER A 64 4.42 0.66 13.45
CA SER A 64 5.02 -0.60 13.88
C SER A 64 4.36 -1.79 13.19
N LYS A 65 3.04 -1.76 13.03
CA LYS A 65 2.31 -2.80 12.30
C LYS A 65 2.69 -2.79 10.82
N ILE A 66 2.82 -1.60 10.22
CA ILE A 66 3.22 -1.46 8.81
C ILE A 66 4.64 -2.00 8.60
N GLY A 67 5.53 -1.74 9.55
CA GLY A 67 6.90 -2.31 9.50
C GLY A 67 6.87 -3.83 9.49
N LEU A 68 6.08 -4.43 10.37
CA LEU A 68 5.93 -5.89 10.42
C LEU A 68 5.32 -6.45 9.13
N LEU A 69 4.33 -5.76 8.58
CA LEU A 69 3.73 -6.14 7.29
C LEU A 69 4.76 -6.09 6.17
N SER A 70 5.57 -5.02 6.14
CA SER A 70 6.61 -4.84 5.13
C SER A 70 7.61 -6.00 5.13
N GLU A 71 8.02 -6.44 6.34
CA GLU A 71 8.92 -7.58 6.48
C GLU A 71 8.24 -8.90 6.07
N LYS A 72 6.98 -9.06 6.44
CA LYS A 72 6.23 -10.26 6.11
C LYS A 72 6.05 -10.44 4.61
N LEU A 73 5.82 -9.35 3.88
CA LEU A 73 5.65 -9.37 2.44
C LEU A 73 6.97 -9.24 1.67
N ASP A 74 8.06 -8.94 2.37
CA ASP A 74 9.33 -8.53 1.74
C ASP A 74 9.07 -7.43 0.71
N HIS A 75 8.27 -6.43 1.13
CA HIS A 75 7.86 -5.33 0.28
C HIS A 75 7.63 -4.09 1.15
N HIS A 76 8.51 -3.12 1.00
CA HIS A 76 8.54 -1.96 1.89
C HIS A 76 7.92 -0.73 1.24
N ALA A 77 6.97 -0.12 1.94
CA ALA A 77 6.43 1.18 1.55
C ALA A 77 7.42 2.28 1.93
N GLU A 78 7.38 3.36 1.19
CA GLU A 78 7.98 4.60 1.67
C GLU A 78 7.05 5.16 2.75
N ILE A 79 7.64 5.60 3.86
CA ILE A 79 6.89 6.07 5.01
C ILE A 79 7.28 7.50 5.33
N TYR A 80 6.28 8.36 5.43
CA TYR A 80 6.46 9.71 5.97
C TYR A 80 5.64 9.81 7.25
N ASN A 81 6.25 10.31 8.30
CA ASN A 81 5.55 10.53 9.57
C ASN A 81 5.95 11.88 10.15
N LEU A 82 4.96 12.65 10.50
CA LEU A 82 5.11 13.87 11.26
C LEU A 82 4.00 13.90 12.29
N TYR A 83 4.37 13.71 13.56
CA TYR A 83 3.43 13.67 14.68
C TYR A 83 2.33 12.63 14.42
N GLY A 84 1.06 13.05 14.28
CA GLY A 84 -0.06 12.15 13.98
C GLY A 84 -0.26 11.86 12.50
N LEU A 85 0.45 12.55 11.63
CA LEU A 85 0.31 12.35 10.19
C LEU A 85 1.21 11.22 9.73
N VAL A 86 0.64 10.27 8.98
CA VAL A 86 1.37 9.19 8.33
C VAL A 86 1.00 9.18 6.86
N LYS A 87 2.00 9.12 5.98
CA LYS A 87 1.78 8.91 4.56
C LYS A 87 2.55 7.68 4.11
N LEU A 88 1.84 6.75 3.49
CA LEU A 88 2.43 5.56 2.88
C LEU A 88 2.43 5.71 1.36
N THR A 89 3.51 5.27 0.73
CA THR A 89 3.64 5.25 -0.73
C THR A 89 4.16 3.88 -1.12
N VAL A 90 3.43 3.19 -2.01
CA VAL A 90 3.84 1.86 -2.47
C VAL A 90 3.91 1.78 -3.99
N PHE A 91 4.91 1.06 -4.48
CA PHE A 91 5.05 0.62 -5.85
C PHE A 91 6.09 -0.49 -5.87
N THR A 92 6.17 -1.24 -6.96
CA THR A 92 7.13 -2.33 -7.06
C THR A 92 8.40 -1.84 -7.74
N HIS A 93 9.51 -1.80 -6.98
CA HIS A 93 10.78 -1.21 -7.44
C HIS A 93 11.38 -1.92 -8.65
N THR A 94 11.31 -3.26 -8.68
CA THR A 94 11.93 -4.04 -9.75
C THR A 94 11.29 -3.80 -11.11
N THR A 95 9.97 -3.64 -11.14
CA THR A 95 9.24 -3.41 -12.39
C THR A 95 8.97 -1.93 -12.65
N LYS A 96 9.13 -1.08 -11.62
CA LYS A 96 8.79 0.34 -11.65
C LYS A 96 7.32 0.55 -12.03
N ASN A 97 6.47 -0.36 -11.59
CA ASN A 97 5.03 -0.35 -11.85
C ASN A 97 4.27 -0.84 -10.63
N LEU A 98 2.95 -0.67 -10.68
CA LEU A 98 2.07 -1.25 -9.67
C LEU A 98 1.79 -2.71 -10.01
N THR A 99 1.87 -3.57 -9.01
CA THR A 99 1.65 -5.00 -9.13
C THR A 99 0.64 -5.47 -8.11
N HIS A 100 0.27 -6.76 -8.20
CA HIS A 100 -0.60 -7.39 -7.21
C HIS A 100 -0.02 -7.29 -5.79
N LEU A 101 1.31 -7.21 -5.66
CA LEU A 101 1.95 -7.07 -4.35
C LEU A 101 1.63 -5.71 -3.71
N ASP A 102 1.55 -4.65 -4.50
CA ASP A 102 1.18 -3.33 -4.00
C ASP A 102 -0.26 -3.30 -3.53
N ARG A 103 -1.16 -3.95 -4.28
CA ARG A 103 -2.56 -4.06 -3.88
C ARG A 103 -2.71 -4.88 -2.60
N LEU A 104 -1.99 -5.99 -2.50
CA LEU A 104 -1.98 -6.81 -1.29
C LEU A 104 -1.51 -5.98 -0.09
N PHE A 105 -0.40 -5.25 -0.25
CA PHE A 105 0.11 -4.37 0.79
C PHE A 105 -0.94 -3.35 1.23
N ALA A 106 -1.52 -2.64 0.26
CA ALA A 106 -2.50 -1.59 0.55
C ALA A 106 -3.73 -2.14 1.26
N TYR A 107 -4.23 -3.29 0.82
CA TYR A 107 -5.37 -3.94 1.47
C TYR A 107 -5.05 -4.33 2.92
N GLN A 108 -3.91 -4.97 3.13
CA GLN A 108 -3.50 -5.37 4.48
C GLN A 108 -3.27 -4.16 5.38
N ALA A 109 -2.73 -3.06 4.83
CA ALA A 109 -2.55 -1.83 5.58
C ALA A 109 -3.89 -1.27 6.09
N GLU A 110 -4.96 -1.40 5.31
CA GLU A 110 -6.30 -1.00 5.76
C GLU A 110 -6.82 -1.90 6.89
N LEU A 111 -6.54 -3.20 6.82
CA LEU A 111 -6.97 -4.13 7.87
C LEU A 111 -6.25 -3.89 9.20
N LEU A 112 -5.11 -3.23 9.18
CA LEU A 112 -4.32 -2.95 10.39
C LEU A 112 -4.74 -1.68 11.12
N LEU A 113 -5.67 -0.92 10.57
CA LEU A 113 -6.17 0.30 11.20
C LEU A 113 -6.94 0.05 12.50
#